data_126f297c5e3f2cca667eaa4a9c0164b1
#
_entry.id   126f297c5e3f2cca667eaa4a9c0164b1
#
_cell.length_a   1.000
_cell.length_b   1.000
_cell.length_c   1.000
_cell.angle_alpha   90.00
_cell.angle_beta   90.00
_cell.angle_gamma   90.00
#
_symmetry.space_group_name_H-M   'P 1'
#
loop_
_entity.id
_entity.type
_entity.pdbx_description
1 polymer ?
#
loop_
_entity_poly.entity_id
_entity_poly.type
_entity_poly.pdbx_seq_one_letter_code
_entity_poly.pdbx_strand_id
1 'polypeptide(L)'
;RQADLKVRAFNLAESAEFGILRAIVENPEQSFESLREKGIIVRKTDIIAISVTNATNSFFVAADKLGSAGINIEYGYFYTGSSGSVLFVRVDDTPRAVEILEEAGVRLLDDTEI
;
A
#
# COMPACT_ATOMS: atom_id res chain seq x y z
N ARG A 1 -8.47 -19.85 13.94
CA ARG A 1 -8.31 -18.44 13.59
C ARG A 1 -9.63 -17.71 13.69
N GLN A 2 -9.61 -16.60 14.39
CA GLN A 2 -10.84 -15.89 14.72
C GLN A 2 -11.41 -15.11 13.55
N ALA A 3 -10.57 -14.43 12.82
CA ALA A 3 -10.98 -13.69 11.64
C ALA A 3 -10.42 -14.38 10.42
N ASP A 4 -11.23 -14.53 9.40
CA ASP A 4 -10.81 -15.21 8.19
C ASP A 4 -10.07 -14.22 7.30
N LEU A 5 -8.87 -13.86 7.73
CA LEU A 5 -8.04 -12.88 7.03
C LEU A 5 -7.08 -13.57 6.07
N LYS A 6 -7.06 -13.08 4.85
CA LYS A 6 -6.10 -13.54 3.86
C LYS A 6 -5.17 -12.38 3.54
N VAL A 7 -4.03 -12.40 4.19
CA VAL A 7 -3.07 -11.31 4.12
C VAL A 7 -2.14 -11.51 2.93
N ARG A 8 -2.04 -10.51 2.07
CA ARG A 8 -1.14 -10.55 0.92
C ARG A 8 0.21 -9.94 1.23
N ALA A 9 0.22 -8.92 2.04
CA ALA A 9 1.45 -8.25 2.45
C ALA A 9 1.21 -7.56 3.77
N PHE A 10 2.26 -7.37 4.55
CA PHE A 10 2.12 -6.62 5.80
C PHE A 10 3.43 -5.91 6.13
N ASN A 11 3.31 -4.92 6.99
CA ASN A 11 4.42 -4.12 7.45
C ASN A 11 4.15 -3.72 8.90
N LEU A 12 5.16 -3.81 9.73
CA LEU A 12 5.06 -3.41 11.13
C LEU A 12 5.82 -2.10 11.33
N ALA A 13 5.11 -1.09 11.81
CA ALA A 13 5.71 0.18 12.16
C ALA A 13 5.59 0.38 13.67
N GLU A 14 6.64 0.85 14.30
CA GLU A 14 6.66 1.06 15.74
C GLU A 14 7.00 2.49 16.11
N SER A 15 6.37 2.96 17.18
CA SER A 15 6.72 4.22 17.80
C SER A 15 7.14 3.93 19.24
N ALA A 16 7.46 4.98 19.99
CA ALA A 16 7.90 4.81 21.37
C ALA A 16 6.81 4.21 22.26
N GLU A 17 5.55 4.38 21.90
CA GLU A 17 4.44 4.01 22.77
C GLU A 17 3.59 2.86 22.24
N PHE A 18 3.61 2.60 20.95
CA PHE A 18 2.78 1.53 20.37
C PHE A 18 3.32 1.11 19.01
N GLY A 19 2.83 -0.05 18.56
CA GLY A 19 3.13 -0.54 17.23
C GLY A 19 1.91 -0.43 16.35
N ILE A 20 2.14 -0.33 15.04
CA ILE A 20 1.09 -0.33 14.03
C ILE A 20 1.39 -1.43 13.04
N LEU A 21 0.43 -2.33 12.86
CA LEU A 21 0.54 -3.35 11.83
C LEU A 21 -0.29 -2.91 10.63
N ARG A 22 0.36 -2.81 9.48
CA ARG A 22 -0.31 -2.50 8.22
C ARG A 22 -0.39 -3.77 7.39
N ALA A 23 -1.55 -4.05 6.83
CA ALA A 23 -1.73 -5.26 6.06
C ALA A 23 -2.55 -5.00 4.81
N ILE A 24 -2.17 -5.68 3.73
CA ILE A 24 -2.94 -5.73 2.49
C ILE A 24 -3.67 -7.06 2.52
N VAL A 25 -4.98 -7.03 2.46
CA VAL A 25 -5.81 -8.24 2.59
C VAL A 25 -6.69 -8.41 1.36
N GLU A 26 -7.16 -9.64 1.14
CA GLU A 26 -7.97 -9.93 -0.05
C GLU A 26 -9.34 -9.30 -0.01
N ASN A 27 -9.96 -9.23 1.18
CA ASN A 27 -11.31 -8.68 1.33
C ASN A 27 -11.28 -7.58 2.38
N PRO A 28 -10.85 -6.35 1.99
CA PRO A 28 -10.66 -5.28 2.97
C PRO A 28 -11.91 -4.93 3.77
N GLU A 29 -13.06 -4.86 3.11
CA GLU A 29 -14.29 -4.49 3.82
C GLU A 29 -14.69 -5.53 4.84
N GLN A 30 -14.67 -6.80 4.45
CA GLN A 30 -15.02 -7.88 5.36
C GLN A 30 -14.03 -8.00 6.50
N SER A 31 -12.75 -7.87 6.20
CA SER A 31 -11.71 -7.93 7.22
C SER A 31 -11.83 -6.79 8.22
N PHE A 32 -12.14 -5.60 7.72
CA PHE A 32 -12.33 -4.43 8.56
C PHE A 32 -13.46 -4.66 9.57
N GLU A 33 -14.61 -5.14 9.09
CA GLU A 33 -15.76 -5.39 9.95
C GLU A 33 -15.48 -6.51 10.97
N SER A 34 -14.83 -7.58 10.52
CA SER A 34 -14.50 -8.69 11.41
C SER A 34 -13.60 -8.25 12.56
N LEU A 35 -12.59 -7.44 12.26
CA LEU A 35 -11.67 -6.97 13.29
C LEU A 35 -12.35 -5.99 14.24
N ARG A 36 -13.18 -5.12 13.69
CA ARG A 36 -13.93 -4.17 14.52
C ARG A 36 -14.85 -4.88 15.50
N GLU A 37 -15.53 -5.92 15.04
CA GLU A 37 -16.44 -6.68 15.89
C GLU A 37 -15.72 -7.35 17.05
N LYS A 38 -14.43 -7.62 16.88
CA LYS A 38 -13.61 -8.22 17.94
C LYS A 38 -12.97 -7.19 18.85
N GLY A 39 -13.31 -5.93 18.68
CA GLY A 39 -12.79 -4.85 19.52
C GLY A 39 -11.41 -4.35 19.15
N ILE A 40 -10.93 -4.70 17.98
CA ILE A 40 -9.61 -4.27 17.52
C ILE A 40 -9.74 -2.91 16.84
N ILE A 41 -8.84 -2.00 17.16
CA ILE A 41 -8.83 -0.67 16.53
C ILE A 41 -8.25 -0.82 15.13
N VAL A 42 -9.06 -0.51 14.13
CA VAL A 42 -8.71 -0.73 12.73
C VAL A 42 -9.02 0.52 11.92
N ARG A 43 -8.19 0.79 10.93
CA ARG A 43 -8.41 1.87 9.98
C ARG A 43 -8.22 1.34 8.57
N LYS A 44 -9.12 1.71 7.66
CA LYS A 44 -8.92 1.47 6.24
C LYS A 44 -8.17 2.65 5.66
N THR A 45 -7.19 2.36 4.82
CA THR A 45 -6.36 3.39 4.21
C THR A 45 -6.16 3.06 2.75
N ASP A 46 -6.35 4.06 1.89
CA ASP A 46 -6.06 3.88 0.47
C ASP A 46 -4.56 3.83 0.27
N ILE A 47 -4.12 2.87 -0.54
CA ILE A 47 -2.72 2.71 -0.83
C ILE A 47 -2.54 2.44 -2.32
N ILE A 48 -1.43 2.91 -2.87
CA ILE A 48 -1.12 2.73 -4.28
C ILE A 48 -0.17 1.54 -4.42
N ALA A 49 -0.53 0.60 -5.31
CA ALA A 49 0.31 -0.56 -5.57
C ALA A 49 0.98 -0.36 -6.93
N ILE A 50 2.31 -0.30 -6.93
CA ILE A 50 3.10 -0.07 -8.13
C ILE A 50 3.80 -1.36 -8.52
N SER A 51 3.61 -1.79 -9.76
CA SER A 51 4.31 -2.96 -10.29
C SER A 51 5.79 -2.61 -10.49
N VAL A 52 6.67 -3.45 -9.95
CA VAL A 52 8.09 -3.17 -9.93
C VAL A 52 8.84 -4.21 -10.76
N THR A 53 9.39 -3.80 -11.91
CA THR A 53 10.24 -4.67 -12.71
C THR A 53 11.72 -4.46 -12.39
N ASN A 54 12.05 -3.21 -12.03
CA ASN A 54 13.39 -2.86 -11.55
C ASN A 54 13.17 -2.01 -10.32
N ALA A 55 13.39 -2.59 -9.15
CA ALA A 55 13.01 -1.97 -7.88
C ALA A 55 13.61 -0.58 -7.71
N THR A 56 14.90 -0.45 -7.98
CA THR A 56 15.60 0.83 -7.81
C THR A 56 15.03 1.90 -8.72
N ASN A 57 14.90 1.57 -10.00
CA ASN A 57 14.43 2.54 -10.99
C ASN A 57 12.98 2.93 -10.73
N SER A 58 12.13 1.95 -10.43
CA SER A 58 10.71 2.21 -10.18
C SER A 58 10.51 3.13 -8.98
N PHE A 59 11.29 2.89 -7.92
CA PHE A 59 11.22 3.74 -6.74
C PHE A 59 11.62 5.19 -7.08
N PHE A 60 12.74 5.36 -7.79
CA PHE A 60 13.22 6.70 -8.12
C PHE A 60 12.25 7.45 -9.02
N VAL A 61 11.66 6.76 -10.01
CA VAL A 61 10.69 7.40 -10.89
C VAL A 61 9.47 7.86 -10.09
N ALA A 62 8.94 6.99 -9.23
CA ALA A 62 7.78 7.34 -8.43
C ALA A 62 8.10 8.51 -7.49
N ALA A 63 9.22 8.44 -6.78
CA ALA A 63 9.60 9.49 -5.85
C ALA A 63 9.82 10.82 -6.55
N ASP A 64 10.48 10.80 -7.71
CA ASP A 64 10.74 12.01 -8.46
C ASP A 64 9.45 12.66 -8.96
N LYS A 65 8.56 11.86 -9.55
CA LYS A 65 7.31 12.41 -10.11
C LYS A 65 6.39 12.94 -9.04
N LEU A 66 6.25 12.20 -7.94
CA LEU A 66 5.38 12.63 -6.85
C LEU A 66 5.98 13.84 -6.14
N GLY A 67 7.27 13.83 -5.89
CA GLY A 67 7.94 14.96 -5.25
C GLY A 67 7.84 16.22 -6.07
N SER A 68 8.06 16.13 -7.39
CA SER A 68 7.96 17.28 -8.28
C SER A 68 6.55 17.87 -8.31
N ALA A 69 5.54 17.05 -8.06
CA ALA A 69 4.16 17.51 -8.02
C ALA A 69 3.72 17.99 -6.64
N GLY A 70 4.61 17.96 -5.67
CA GLY A 70 4.30 18.39 -4.31
C GLY A 70 3.49 17.39 -3.52
N ILE A 71 3.49 16.12 -3.94
CA ILE A 71 2.77 15.08 -3.23
C ILE A 71 3.71 14.42 -2.23
N ASN A 72 3.27 14.36 -0.99
CA ASN A 72 4.08 13.80 0.09
C ASN A 72 3.84 12.30 0.21
N ILE A 73 4.93 11.53 0.22
CA ILE A 73 4.87 10.10 0.48
C ILE A 73 4.96 9.90 1.99
N GLU A 74 3.89 9.39 2.58
CA GLU A 74 3.84 9.22 4.03
C GLU A 74 4.59 7.98 4.47
N TYR A 75 4.48 6.89 3.69
CA TYR A 75 5.27 5.68 3.91
C TYR A 75 5.15 4.78 2.68
N GLY A 76 6.02 3.78 2.62
CA GLY A 76 5.97 2.79 1.56
C GLY A 76 6.74 1.55 1.97
N TYR A 77 6.46 0.43 1.33
CA TYR A 77 7.19 -0.80 1.55
C TYR A 77 7.05 -1.73 0.37
N PHE A 78 8.04 -2.61 0.21
CA PHE A 78 8.08 -3.58 -0.87
C PHE A 78 7.50 -4.90 -0.44
N TYR A 79 6.91 -5.59 -1.40
CA TYR A 79 6.47 -6.96 -1.22
C TYR A 79 6.86 -7.74 -2.46
N THR A 80 7.44 -8.93 -2.27
CA THR A 80 7.80 -9.82 -3.39
C THR A 80 7.01 -11.10 -3.23
N GLY A 81 6.21 -11.41 -4.21
CA GLY A 81 5.38 -12.61 -4.22
C GLY A 81 5.59 -13.42 -5.49
N SER A 82 4.71 -14.39 -5.71
CA SER A 82 4.82 -15.28 -6.86
C SER A 82 4.66 -14.56 -8.20
N SER A 83 3.94 -13.45 -8.21
CA SER A 83 3.68 -12.69 -9.44
C SER A 83 4.63 -11.51 -9.63
N GLY A 84 5.66 -11.40 -8.80
CA GLY A 84 6.65 -10.34 -8.91
C GLY A 84 6.68 -9.45 -7.70
N SER A 85 7.31 -8.30 -7.85
CA SER A 85 7.46 -7.34 -6.76
C SER A 85 6.50 -6.19 -6.89
N VAL A 86 6.04 -5.68 -5.75
CA VAL A 86 5.10 -4.57 -5.69
C VAL A 86 5.62 -3.56 -4.68
N LEU A 87 5.58 -2.29 -5.04
CA LEU A 87 5.86 -1.22 -4.10
C LEU A 87 4.52 -0.61 -3.69
N PHE A 88 4.22 -0.69 -2.41
CA PHE A 88 3.03 -0.05 -1.85
C PHE A 88 3.41 1.31 -1.30
N VAL A 89 2.66 2.35 -1.68
CA VAL A 89 2.92 3.69 -1.16
C VAL A 89 1.63 4.34 -0.68
N ARG A 90 1.73 5.00 0.45
CA ARG A 90 0.66 5.85 0.98
C ARG A 90 1.07 7.30 0.81
N VAL A 91 0.20 8.08 0.20
CA VAL A 91 0.46 9.49 -0.09
C VAL A 91 -0.67 10.35 0.47
N ASP A 92 -0.44 11.65 0.53
CA ASP A 92 -1.43 12.58 1.06
C ASP A 92 -2.52 12.94 0.06
N ASP A 93 -2.33 12.65 -1.21
CA ASP A 93 -3.34 12.94 -2.25
C ASP A 93 -3.36 11.79 -3.24
N THR A 94 -4.10 10.73 -2.89
CA THR A 94 -4.12 9.50 -3.69
C THR A 94 -4.63 9.71 -5.11
N PRO A 95 -5.77 10.37 -5.35
CA PRO A 95 -6.26 10.52 -6.72
C PRO A 95 -5.27 11.25 -7.63
N ARG A 96 -4.65 12.31 -7.11
CA ARG A 96 -3.70 13.08 -7.89
C ARG A 96 -2.42 12.27 -8.16
N ALA A 97 -1.97 11.51 -7.16
CA ALA A 97 -0.79 10.67 -7.31
C ALA A 97 -1.01 9.60 -8.38
N VAL A 98 -2.18 8.96 -8.39
CA VAL A 98 -2.50 7.96 -9.39
C VAL A 98 -2.44 8.57 -10.79
N GLU A 99 -3.01 9.76 -10.97
CA GLU A 99 -3.01 10.45 -12.26
C GLU A 99 -1.58 10.74 -12.72
N ILE A 100 -0.75 11.26 -11.81
CA ILE A 100 0.63 11.60 -12.13
C ILE A 100 1.44 10.36 -12.50
N LEU A 101 1.29 9.29 -11.74
CA LEU A 101 2.04 8.07 -12.01
C LEU A 101 1.61 7.42 -13.31
N GLU A 102 0.31 7.44 -13.61
CA GLU A 102 -0.17 6.89 -14.87
C GLU A 102 0.35 7.68 -16.06
N GLU A 103 0.38 9.00 -15.95
CA GLU A 103 0.93 9.84 -17.01
C GLU A 103 2.43 9.61 -17.22
N ALA A 104 3.12 9.20 -16.16
CA ALA A 104 4.55 8.90 -16.24
C ALA A 104 4.83 7.49 -16.76
N GLY A 105 3.79 6.73 -17.08
CA GLY A 105 3.95 5.38 -17.59
C GLY A 105 4.21 4.34 -16.52
N VAL A 106 3.96 4.66 -15.26
CA VAL A 106 4.14 3.72 -14.16
C VAL A 106 2.94 2.78 -14.12
N ARG A 107 3.20 1.48 -14.05
CA ARG A 107 2.14 0.51 -14.00
C ARG A 107 1.60 0.36 -12.58
N LEU A 108 0.32 0.65 -12.41
CA LEU A 108 -0.38 0.50 -11.14
C LEU A 108 -1.21 -0.76 -11.16
N LEU A 109 -1.31 -1.40 -10.00
CA LEU A 109 -2.06 -2.64 -9.86
C LEU A 109 -3.36 -2.39 -9.11
N ASP A 110 -4.41 -3.12 -9.46
CA ASP A 110 -5.67 -3.04 -8.74
C ASP A 110 -5.77 -4.22 -7.76
N ASP A 111 -6.90 -4.29 -7.06
CA ASP A 111 -7.13 -5.30 -6.03
C ASP A 111 -6.99 -6.73 -6.54
N THR A 112 -7.32 -6.96 -7.81
CA THR A 112 -7.30 -8.32 -8.36
C THR A 112 -5.93 -8.76 -8.81
N GLU A 113 -5.00 -7.81 -9.01
CA GLU A 113 -3.68 -8.11 -9.56
C GLU A 113 -2.60 -8.32 -8.50
N ILE A 114 -2.90 -7.98 -7.27
CA ILE A 114 -1.92 -8.06 -6.18
C ILE A 114 -1.76 -9.50 -5.68
#